data_dc460796766f0dc2ec6773f7e3b8531a
#
_entry.id   dc460796766f0dc2ec6773f7e3b8531a
#
_cell.length_a   1.000
_cell.length_b   1.000
_cell.length_c   1.000
_cell.angle_alpha   90.00
_cell.angle_beta   90.00
_cell.angle_gamma   90.00
#
_symmetry.space_group_name_H-M   'P 1'
#
loop_
_entity.id
_entity.type
_entity.pdbx_description
1 polymer ?
#
loop_
_entity_poly.entity_id
_entity_poly.type
_entity_poly.pdbx_seq_one_letter_code
_entity_poly.pdbx_strand_id
1 'polypeptide(L)'
;VDSVKAAADYLDQTQGNVLLTTGSKELAGFTGMKDYQNRLYARVLSLPNVMKACAELGFEGKHLIGMQGPFSRELNAAMLRQYDCRYLVTKDTGKAGGFQDKIDAALECDAVPVIIGRPLKEEGMSVRECKRFLTEHFSLAHRPHITLLGIGMGSQKLLTVQGKNSLDQADLLIGARRMVDSVKRPGQDVFVEYRSQEIRDYIDAHPEYDNIVIVLSGDVGFYSGARKLLEVLCQD
;
A
#
# COMPACT_ATOMS: atom_id res chain seq x y z
N VAL A 1 15.09 8.12 -13.13
CA VAL A 1 16.24 8.91 -12.66
C VAL A 1 16.34 8.84 -11.15
N ASP A 2 17.53 8.96 -10.59
CA ASP A 2 17.77 8.68 -9.16
C ASP A 2 17.67 9.90 -8.25
N SER A 3 17.56 11.10 -8.81
CA SER A 3 17.47 12.33 -8.03
C SER A 3 16.78 13.46 -8.78
N VAL A 4 16.41 14.51 -8.04
CA VAL A 4 15.88 15.77 -8.59
C VAL A 4 16.90 16.41 -9.53
N LYS A 5 18.18 16.40 -9.14
CA LYS A 5 19.26 16.93 -9.97
C LYS A 5 19.39 16.17 -11.29
N ALA A 6 19.37 14.84 -11.25
CA ALA A 6 19.41 14.02 -12.47
C ALA A 6 18.19 14.26 -13.37
N ALA A 7 17.01 14.53 -12.79
CA ALA A 7 15.82 14.92 -13.55
C ALA A 7 16.00 16.29 -14.22
N ALA A 8 16.53 17.27 -13.51
CA ALA A 8 16.81 18.59 -14.03
C ALA A 8 17.87 18.55 -15.15
N ASP A 9 18.99 17.85 -14.94
CA ASP A 9 20.07 17.66 -15.91
C ASP A 9 19.57 16.99 -17.21
N TYR A 10 18.68 15.98 -17.08
CA TYR A 10 18.03 15.35 -18.24
C TYR A 10 17.14 16.32 -19.00
N LEU A 11 16.28 17.05 -18.28
CA LEU A 11 15.32 17.98 -18.88
C LEU A 11 16.00 19.20 -19.51
N ASP A 12 17.15 19.64 -18.99
CA ASP A 12 17.92 20.77 -19.54
C ASP A 12 18.48 20.46 -20.94
N GLN A 13 18.66 19.18 -21.29
CA GLN A 13 19.07 18.72 -22.62
C GLN A 13 17.89 18.55 -23.57
N THR A 14 16.67 18.81 -23.15
CA THR A 14 15.44 18.60 -23.92
C THR A 14 14.72 19.91 -24.24
N GLN A 15 13.74 19.86 -25.12
CA GLN A 15 12.87 20.99 -25.45
C GLN A 15 11.39 20.65 -25.15
N GLY A 16 10.60 21.69 -24.87
CA GLY A 16 9.18 21.56 -24.53
C GLY A 16 8.88 21.82 -23.06
N ASN A 17 7.61 22.02 -22.78
CA ASN A 17 7.12 22.34 -21.43
C ASN A 17 7.12 21.11 -20.53
N VAL A 18 7.22 21.34 -19.24
CA VAL A 18 7.33 20.30 -18.20
C VAL A 18 6.32 20.58 -17.11
N LEU A 19 5.48 19.62 -16.78
CA LEU A 19 4.62 19.63 -15.61
C LEU A 19 5.34 19.01 -14.41
N LEU A 20 5.68 19.81 -13.40
CA LEU A 20 6.30 19.35 -12.16
C LEU A 20 5.23 19.00 -11.14
N THR A 21 5.20 17.74 -10.70
CA THR A 21 4.27 17.23 -9.68
C THR A 21 4.98 16.65 -8.45
N THR A 22 6.22 17.08 -8.24
CA THR A 22 7.09 16.62 -7.14
C THR A 22 6.83 17.31 -5.80
N GLY A 23 6.04 18.41 -5.83
CA GLY A 23 5.78 19.25 -4.67
C GLY A 23 6.81 20.39 -4.51
N SER A 24 6.49 21.35 -3.64
CA SER A 24 7.25 22.60 -3.49
C SER A 24 8.70 22.44 -3.00
N LYS A 25 8.95 21.42 -2.18
CA LYS A 25 10.27 21.20 -1.56
C LYS A 25 11.38 20.88 -2.59
N GLU A 26 11.01 20.38 -3.75
CA GLU A 26 11.95 19.96 -4.79
C GLU A 26 12.18 21.02 -5.87
N LEU A 27 11.36 22.09 -5.89
CA LEU A 27 11.40 23.07 -6.99
C LEU A 27 12.76 23.79 -7.10
N ALA A 28 13.42 24.04 -5.99
CA ALA A 28 14.75 24.65 -5.99
C ALA A 28 15.78 23.84 -6.83
N GLY A 29 15.63 22.51 -6.90
CA GLY A 29 16.50 21.65 -7.71
C GLY A 29 16.37 21.83 -9.22
N PHE A 30 15.30 22.50 -9.68
CA PHE A 30 15.04 22.75 -11.10
C PHE A 30 15.38 24.19 -11.53
N THR A 31 15.66 25.11 -10.60
CA THR A 31 15.93 26.52 -10.92
C THR A 31 17.25 26.75 -11.65
N GLY A 32 18.14 25.76 -11.66
CA GLY A 32 19.39 25.81 -12.45
C GLY A 32 19.23 25.48 -13.94
N MET A 33 18.05 25.02 -14.37
CA MET A 33 17.79 24.72 -15.78
C MET A 33 17.67 26.00 -16.61
N LYS A 34 18.09 25.92 -17.88
CA LYS A 34 17.89 27.00 -18.83
C LYS A 34 16.40 27.25 -19.05
N ASP A 35 16.01 28.53 -19.02
CA ASP A 35 14.64 28.96 -19.30
C ASP A 35 13.56 28.29 -18.44
N TYR A 36 13.93 27.88 -17.20
CA TYR A 36 13.00 27.16 -16.31
C TYR A 36 11.71 27.95 -16.05
N GLN A 37 11.78 29.26 -15.94
CA GLN A 37 10.63 30.14 -15.66
C GLN A 37 9.56 30.11 -16.76
N ASN A 38 9.93 29.84 -18.01
CA ASN A 38 9.02 29.75 -19.14
C ASN A 38 8.62 28.32 -19.50
N ARG A 39 9.45 27.33 -19.12
CA ARG A 39 9.23 25.92 -19.48
C ARG A 39 8.53 25.11 -18.41
N LEU A 40 8.73 25.43 -17.12
CA LEU A 40 8.27 24.61 -16.02
C LEU A 40 6.92 25.12 -15.47
N TYR A 41 5.99 24.21 -15.31
CA TYR A 41 4.69 24.43 -14.69
C TYR A 41 4.66 23.64 -13.38
N ALA A 42 4.78 24.35 -12.26
CA ALA A 42 4.89 23.74 -10.95
C ALA A 42 3.53 23.61 -10.26
N ARG A 43 3.07 22.37 -10.05
CA ARG A 43 1.88 22.11 -9.26
C ARG A 43 2.25 21.84 -7.81
N VAL A 44 1.75 22.69 -6.92
CA VAL A 44 2.06 22.70 -5.49
C VAL A 44 0.79 22.85 -4.66
N LEU A 45 0.89 22.64 -3.35
CA LEU A 45 -0.24 22.90 -2.45
C LEU A 45 -0.61 24.38 -2.45
N SER A 46 -1.91 24.68 -2.44
CA SER A 46 -2.47 26.05 -2.43
C SER A 46 -2.40 26.72 -1.05
N LEU A 47 -1.32 26.51 -0.30
CA LEU A 47 -1.09 27.15 0.99
C LEU A 47 -0.31 28.46 0.81
N PRO A 48 -0.68 29.56 1.50
CA PRO A 48 -0.04 30.88 1.29
C PRO A 48 1.48 30.86 1.45
N ASN A 49 1.98 30.17 2.46
CA ASN A 49 3.43 30.03 2.70
C ASN A 49 4.13 29.23 1.60
N VAL A 50 3.47 28.19 1.05
CA VAL A 50 4.02 27.39 -0.05
C VAL A 50 4.04 28.22 -1.33
N MET A 51 2.96 28.91 -1.65
CA MET A 51 2.85 29.77 -2.83
C MET A 51 3.90 30.88 -2.79
N LYS A 52 4.08 31.52 -1.63
CA LYS A 52 5.09 32.57 -1.44
C LYS A 52 6.51 32.02 -1.67
N ALA A 53 6.86 30.90 -1.04
CA ALA A 53 8.18 30.28 -1.20
C ALA A 53 8.46 29.87 -2.67
N CYS A 54 7.45 29.42 -3.41
CA CYS A 54 7.60 29.09 -4.83
C CYS A 54 7.77 30.33 -5.71
N ALA A 55 7.07 31.44 -5.38
CA ALA A 55 7.24 32.71 -6.07
C ALA A 55 8.65 33.29 -5.86
N GLU A 56 9.21 33.17 -4.66
CA GLU A 56 10.61 33.56 -4.35
C GLU A 56 11.62 32.75 -5.17
N LEU A 57 11.27 31.55 -5.62
CA LEU A 57 12.07 30.75 -6.55
C LEU A 57 11.86 31.13 -8.03
N GLY A 58 11.04 32.13 -8.33
CA GLY A 58 10.77 32.63 -9.68
C GLY A 58 9.64 31.88 -10.42
N PHE A 59 8.82 31.07 -9.74
CA PHE A 59 7.62 30.48 -10.33
C PHE A 59 6.43 31.43 -10.13
N GLU A 60 5.93 32.03 -11.22
CA GLU A 60 4.87 33.04 -11.18
C GLU A 60 3.78 32.79 -12.21
N GLY A 61 2.62 33.44 -12.00
CA GLY A 61 1.49 33.40 -12.93
C GLY A 61 1.04 32.00 -13.27
N LYS A 62 0.92 31.69 -14.55
CA LYS A 62 0.48 30.37 -15.05
C LYS A 62 1.49 29.24 -14.75
N HIS A 63 2.72 29.56 -14.42
CA HIS A 63 3.79 28.61 -14.11
C HIS A 63 3.77 28.14 -12.66
N LEU A 64 2.93 28.73 -11.80
CA LEU A 64 2.70 28.32 -10.42
C LEU A 64 1.23 27.93 -10.19
N ILE A 65 0.97 26.64 -10.07
CA ILE A 65 -0.37 26.10 -10.01
C ILE A 65 -0.63 25.60 -8.58
N GLY A 66 -1.40 26.37 -7.80
CA GLY A 66 -1.79 26.02 -6.44
C GLY A 66 -3.03 25.14 -6.42
N MET A 67 -2.88 23.84 -6.13
CA MET A 67 -3.99 22.88 -6.06
C MET A 67 -3.75 21.84 -4.98
N GLN A 68 -4.86 21.33 -4.42
CA GLN A 68 -4.84 20.23 -3.45
C GLN A 68 -5.45 18.97 -4.06
N GLY A 69 -4.72 17.84 -3.95
CA GLY A 69 -5.18 16.53 -4.42
C GLY A 69 -6.34 15.94 -3.59
N PRO A 70 -6.82 14.75 -3.94
CA PRO A 70 -6.27 13.85 -4.98
C PRO A 70 -6.50 14.33 -6.41
N PHE A 71 -5.66 13.89 -7.34
CA PHE A 71 -5.73 14.27 -8.76
C PHE A 71 -6.00 13.03 -9.60
N SER A 72 -7.13 13.01 -10.33
CA SER A 72 -7.46 11.93 -11.24
C SER A 72 -6.58 11.95 -12.51
N ARG A 73 -6.61 10.84 -13.25
CA ARG A 73 -5.96 10.74 -14.57
C ARG A 73 -6.44 11.84 -15.51
N GLU A 74 -7.76 12.08 -15.59
CA GLU A 74 -8.38 13.08 -16.47
C GLU A 74 -7.87 14.48 -16.17
N LEU A 75 -7.75 14.82 -14.89
CA LEU A 75 -7.24 16.14 -14.48
C LEU A 75 -5.76 16.32 -14.81
N ASN A 76 -4.95 15.27 -14.59
CA ASN A 76 -3.54 15.28 -14.98
C ASN A 76 -3.40 15.42 -16.51
N ALA A 77 -4.19 14.69 -17.30
CA ALA A 77 -4.19 14.77 -18.76
C ALA A 77 -4.66 16.16 -19.25
N ALA A 78 -5.71 16.74 -18.62
CA ALA A 78 -6.17 18.08 -18.96
C ALA A 78 -5.08 19.14 -18.72
N MET A 79 -4.31 19.04 -17.64
CA MET A 79 -3.21 19.96 -17.37
C MET A 79 -2.06 19.81 -18.38
N LEU A 80 -1.70 18.57 -18.74
CA LEU A 80 -0.68 18.30 -19.74
C LEU A 80 -1.04 18.95 -21.09
N ARG A 81 -2.29 18.78 -21.51
CA ARG A 81 -2.80 19.40 -22.76
C ARG A 81 -2.89 20.92 -22.66
N GLN A 82 -3.41 21.45 -21.55
CA GLN A 82 -3.60 22.89 -21.35
C GLN A 82 -2.29 23.67 -21.45
N TYR A 83 -1.21 23.11 -20.92
CA TYR A 83 0.10 23.76 -20.88
C TYR A 83 1.06 23.24 -21.95
N ASP A 84 0.57 22.44 -22.88
CA ASP A 84 1.38 21.80 -23.92
C ASP A 84 2.65 21.13 -23.34
N CYS A 85 2.46 20.36 -22.28
CA CYS A 85 3.56 19.75 -21.57
C CYS A 85 4.01 18.44 -22.24
N ARG A 86 5.24 18.43 -22.70
CA ARG A 86 5.88 17.24 -23.27
C ARG A 86 6.44 16.29 -22.21
N TYR A 87 6.64 16.77 -20.99
CA TYR A 87 7.20 15.99 -19.89
C TYR A 87 6.33 16.15 -18.64
N LEU A 88 6.21 15.06 -17.88
CA LEU A 88 5.61 15.06 -16.56
C LEU A 88 6.64 14.52 -15.55
N VAL A 89 7.05 15.34 -14.58
CA VAL A 89 7.96 14.91 -13.51
C VAL A 89 7.17 14.51 -12.28
N THR A 90 7.40 13.32 -11.79
CA THR A 90 6.77 12.80 -10.57
C THR A 90 7.77 11.99 -9.75
N LYS A 91 7.47 11.82 -8.44
CA LYS A 91 8.18 10.87 -7.58
C LYS A 91 7.48 9.52 -7.57
N ASP A 92 8.24 8.46 -7.39
CA ASP A 92 7.68 7.14 -7.06
C ASP A 92 7.15 7.14 -5.62
N THR A 93 5.89 7.55 -5.46
CA THR A 93 5.21 7.66 -4.15
C THR A 93 4.25 6.50 -3.89
N GLY A 94 4.22 5.51 -4.76
CA GLY A 94 3.28 4.39 -4.67
C GLY A 94 1.80 4.79 -4.84
N LYS A 95 0.89 3.91 -4.42
CA LYS A 95 -0.57 4.08 -4.62
C LYS A 95 -1.14 5.34 -3.96
N ALA A 96 -0.69 5.66 -2.74
CA ALA A 96 -1.22 6.79 -1.97
C ALA A 96 -0.95 8.17 -2.60
N GLY A 97 0.07 8.29 -3.45
CA GLY A 97 0.45 9.56 -4.10
C GLY A 97 -0.18 9.79 -5.47
N GLY A 98 -1.14 8.96 -5.94
CA GLY A 98 -1.72 9.05 -7.28
C GLY A 98 -0.67 8.86 -8.38
N PHE A 99 0.32 8.00 -8.12
CA PHE A 99 1.42 7.76 -9.07
C PHE A 99 0.90 7.20 -10.39
N GLN A 100 0.06 6.16 -10.33
CA GLN A 100 -0.46 5.51 -11.53
C GLN A 100 -1.28 6.47 -12.40
N ASP A 101 -2.17 7.28 -11.80
CA ASP A 101 -2.98 8.26 -12.53
C ASP A 101 -2.12 9.28 -13.30
N LYS A 102 -0.96 9.64 -12.77
CA LYS A 102 -0.01 10.55 -13.44
C LYS A 102 0.68 9.89 -14.63
N ILE A 103 1.10 8.62 -14.48
CA ILE A 103 1.74 7.85 -15.55
C ILE A 103 0.75 7.61 -16.68
N ASP A 104 -0.46 7.16 -16.36
CA ASP A 104 -1.52 6.90 -17.35
C ASP A 104 -1.91 8.18 -18.11
N ALA A 105 -1.99 9.31 -17.41
CA ALA A 105 -2.24 10.61 -18.04
C ALA A 105 -1.10 11.06 -18.98
N ALA A 106 0.15 10.83 -18.57
CA ALA A 106 1.30 11.16 -19.41
C ALA A 106 1.30 10.32 -20.70
N LEU A 107 1.07 9.01 -20.58
CA LEU A 107 0.99 8.11 -21.75
C LEU A 107 -0.19 8.45 -22.68
N GLU A 108 -1.35 8.82 -22.11
CA GLU A 108 -2.53 9.25 -22.89
C GLU A 108 -2.27 10.53 -23.70
N CYS A 109 -1.40 11.40 -23.20
CA CYS A 109 -1.06 12.69 -23.84
C CYS A 109 0.24 12.65 -24.66
N ASP A 110 0.82 11.49 -24.91
CA ASP A 110 2.13 11.33 -25.55
C ASP A 110 3.25 12.13 -24.85
N ALA A 111 3.08 12.40 -23.54
CA ALA A 111 4.07 13.05 -22.72
C ALA A 111 5.01 12.02 -22.08
N VAL A 112 6.27 12.39 -21.93
CA VAL A 112 7.31 11.52 -21.33
C VAL A 112 7.27 11.64 -19.81
N PRO A 113 6.94 10.55 -19.07
CA PRO A 113 7.03 10.57 -17.62
C PRO A 113 8.49 10.48 -17.17
N VAL A 114 8.95 11.49 -16.43
CA VAL A 114 10.26 11.50 -15.78
C VAL A 114 10.06 11.14 -14.30
N ILE A 115 10.38 9.91 -13.96
CA ILE A 115 10.12 9.37 -12.63
C ILE A 115 11.39 9.50 -11.78
N ILE A 116 11.29 10.24 -10.68
CA ILE A 116 12.34 10.31 -9.67
C ILE A 116 12.14 9.14 -8.72
N GLY A 117 13.02 8.16 -8.77
CA GLY A 117 13.03 6.99 -7.90
C GLY A 117 13.31 7.33 -6.44
N ARG A 118 13.13 6.36 -5.57
CA ARG A 118 13.52 6.49 -4.17
C ARG A 118 15.04 6.36 -4.07
N PRO A 119 15.72 7.32 -3.43
CA PRO A 119 17.18 7.32 -3.36
C PRO A 119 17.76 6.18 -2.50
N LEU A 120 16.94 5.57 -1.67
CA LEU A 120 17.32 4.44 -0.81
C LEU A 120 16.38 3.26 -1.12
N LYS A 121 16.95 2.10 -1.40
CA LYS A 121 16.28 0.83 -1.17
C LYS A 121 16.21 0.67 0.34
N GLU A 122 15.10 1.08 0.94
CA GLU A 122 14.87 0.82 2.35
C GLU A 122 14.74 -0.71 2.52
N GLU A 123 15.74 -1.32 3.09
CA GLU A 123 15.64 -2.66 3.63
C GLU A 123 14.87 -2.53 4.94
N GLY A 124 13.55 -2.61 4.86
CA GLY A 124 12.67 -2.59 6.01
C GLY A 124 12.05 -3.95 6.25
N MET A 125 11.67 -4.22 7.49
CA MET A 125 10.82 -5.35 7.83
C MET A 125 9.37 -5.02 7.50
N SER A 126 8.59 -6.01 7.06
CA SER A 126 7.14 -5.91 7.05
C SER A 126 6.63 -5.73 8.49
N VAL A 127 5.40 -5.23 8.65
CA VAL A 127 4.78 -5.09 9.98
C VAL A 127 4.76 -6.42 10.74
N ARG A 128 4.52 -7.54 10.04
CA ARG A 128 4.55 -8.90 10.62
C ARG A 128 5.93 -9.29 11.09
N GLU A 129 6.95 -9.10 10.27
CA GLU A 129 8.34 -9.40 10.64
C GLU A 129 8.81 -8.54 11.81
N CYS A 130 8.44 -7.26 11.82
CA CYS A 130 8.74 -6.36 12.93
C CYS A 130 8.06 -6.83 14.22
N LYS A 131 6.79 -7.22 14.16
CA LYS A 131 6.04 -7.75 15.30
C LYS A 131 6.69 -9.02 15.83
N ARG A 132 7.00 -9.98 14.97
CA ARG A 132 7.69 -11.22 15.34
C ARG A 132 9.03 -10.93 15.99
N PHE A 133 9.85 -10.08 15.37
CA PHE A 133 11.14 -9.66 15.92
C PHE A 133 11.01 -9.06 17.33
N LEU A 134 10.05 -8.16 17.55
CA LEU A 134 9.81 -7.55 18.85
C LEU A 134 9.34 -8.56 19.89
N THR A 135 8.43 -9.45 19.52
CA THR A 135 7.92 -10.50 20.42
C THR A 135 9.04 -11.45 20.85
N GLU A 136 9.85 -11.92 19.91
CA GLU A 136 10.99 -12.82 20.19
C GLU A 136 12.09 -12.11 20.99
N HIS A 137 12.47 -10.88 20.59
CA HIS A 137 13.60 -10.16 21.18
C HIS A 137 13.32 -9.68 22.61
N PHE A 138 12.08 -9.26 22.87
CA PHE A 138 11.66 -8.75 24.19
C PHE A 138 10.86 -9.76 25.00
N SER A 139 10.74 -11.02 24.54
CA SER A 139 9.95 -12.07 25.18
C SER A 139 8.54 -11.62 25.60
N LEU A 140 7.88 -10.89 24.71
CA LEU A 140 6.53 -10.36 24.96
C LEU A 140 5.52 -11.51 24.95
N ALA A 141 4.66 -11.56 25.97
CA ALA A 141 3.53 -12.49 25.95
C ALA A 141 2.57 -12.12 24.81
N HIS A 142 2.40 -13.01 23.86
CA HIS A 142 1.44 -12.86 22.77
C HIS A 142 0.25 -13.80 22.99
N ARG A 143 -0.97 -13.24 22.94
CA ARG A 143 -2.22 -14.01 23.03
C ARG A 143 -3.08 -13.68 21.81
N PRO A 144 -3.03 -14.50 20.75
CA PRO A 144 -3.87 -14.29 19.59
C PRO A 144 -5.36 -14.52 19.93
N HIS A 145 -6.23 -13.82 19.23
CA HIS A 145 -7.66 -14.10 19.26
C HIS A 145 -7.95 -15.28 18.34
N ILE A 146 -8.33 -16.43 18.91
CA ILE A 146 -8.59 -17.65 18.16
C ILE A 146 -10.10 -17.87 18.05
N THR A 147 -10.61 -17.93 16.84
CA THR A 147 -12.02 -18.25 16.55
C THR A 147 -12.14 -19.66 15.97
N LEU A 148 -12.90 -20.53 16.61
CA LEU A 148 -13.28 -21.82 16.04
C LEU A 148 -14.57 -21.65 15.25
N LEU A 149 -14.51 -21.87 13.93
CA LEU A 149 -15.62 -21.64 13.02
C LEU A 149 -16.08 -22.93 12.37
N GLY A 150 -17.30 -23.37 12.69
CA GLY A 150 -17.97 -24.43 11.97
C GLY A 150 -18.52 -23.92 10.64
N ILE A 151 -18.07 -24.50 9.54
CA ILE A 151 -18.49 -24.07 8.18
C ILE A 151 -19.42 -25.07 7.48
N GLY A 152 -19.97 -26.00 8.23
CA GLY A 152 -20.87 -27.02 7.70
C GLY A 152 -20.25 -27.81 6.55
N MET A 153 -20.92 -27.84 5.39
CA MET A 153 -20.41 -28.48 4.17
C MET A 153 -19.44 -27.61 3.38
N GLY A 154 -19.06 -26.43 3.87
CA GLY A 154 -18.12 -25.54 3.21
C GLY A 154 -18.74 -24.55 2.23
N SER A 155 -20.07 -24.34 2.26
CA SER A 155 -20.74 -23.34 1.42
C SER A 155 -20.66 -21.95 2.04
N GLN A 156 -20.04 -21.01 1.36
CA GLN A 156 -19.97 -19.59 1.81
C GLN A 156 -21.35 -18.93 1.94
N LYS A 157 -22.37 -19.44 1.21
CA LYS A 157 -23.74 -18.92 1.26
C LYS A 157 -24.44 -19.28 2.58
N LEU A 158 -24.00 -20.32 3.25
CA LEU A 158 -24.59 -20.81 4.50
C LEU A 158 -23.86 -20.29 5.75
N LEU A 159 -22.82 -19.50 5.57
CA LEU A 159 -22.12 -18.87 6.70
C LEU A 159 -22.99 -17.79 7.32
N THR A 160 -22.99 -17.73 8.65
CA THR A 160 -23.56 -16.60 9.39
C THR A 160 -22.82 -15.30 9.08
N VAL A 161 -23.45 -14.16 9.32
CA VAL A 161 -22.81 -12.85 9.18
C VAL A 161 -21.56 -12.76 10.08
N GLN A 162 -21.66 -13.27 11.31
CA GLN A 162 -20.55 -13.31 12.25
C GLN A 162 -19.39 -14.16 11.71
N GLY A 163 -19.67 -15.35 11.18
CA GLY A 163 -18.66 -16.22 10.60
C GLY A 163 -17.94 -15.57 9.39
N LYS A 164 -18.67 -14.84 8.54
CA LYS A 164 -18.09 -14.08 7.44
C LYS A 164 -17.17 -12.98 7.95
N ASN A 165 -17.61 -12.22 8.94
CA ASN A 165 -16.80 -11.15 9.54
C ASN A 165 -15.50 -11.69 10.16
N SER A 166 -15.58 -12.83 10.87
CA SER A 166 -14.39 -13.48 11.43
C SER A 166 -13.42 -13.91 10.33
N LEU A 167 -13.91 -14.48 9.22
CA LEU A 167 -13.04 -14.84 8.08
C LEU A 167 -12.42 -13.62 7.40
N ASP A 168 -13.15 -12.52 7.30
CA ASP A 168 -12.68 -11.29 6.65
C ASP A 168 -11.62 -10.57 7.50
N GLN A 169 -11.64 -10.76 8.83
CA GLN A 169 -10.69 -10.18 9.78
C GLN A 169 -9.50 -11.11 10.12
N ALA A 170 -9.54 -12.34 9.65
CA ALA A 170 -8.50 -13.32 9.96
C ALA A 170 -7.17 -13.00 9.27
N ASP A 171 -6.11 -12.97 10.06
CA ASP A 171 -4.73 -12.90 9.57
C ASP A 171 -4.25 -14.26 9.08
N LEU A 172 -4.68 -15.33 9.79
CA LEU A 172 -4.35 -16.70 9.51
C LEU A 172 -5.60 -17.58 9.50
N LEU A 173 -5.72 -18.42 8.47
CA LEU A 173 -6.77 -19.41 8.35
C LEU A 173 -6.18 -20.81 8.51
N ILE A 174 -6.68 -21.60 9.47
CA ILE A 174 -6.23 -22.98 9.75
C ILE A 174 -7.35 -23.96 9.51
N GLY A 175 -7.03 -25.13 9.01
CA GLY A 175 -7.99 -26.24 8.88
C GLY A 175 -7.60 -27.26 7.84
N ALA A 176 -8.43 -28.31 7.71
CA ALA A 176 -8.26 -29.29 6.65
C ALA A 176 -8.36 -28.63 5.26
N ARG A 177 -7.55 -29.09 4.30
CA ARG A 177 -7.44 -28.47 2.94
C ARG A 177 -8.78 -28.15 2.34
N ARG A 178 -9.73 -29.11 2.31
CA ARG A 178 -11.05 -28.91 1.74
C ARG A 178 -11.83 -27.77 2.42
N MET A 179 -11.70 -27.61 3.73
CA MET A 179 -12.39 -26.57 4.50
C MET A 179 -11.78 -25.19 4.19
N VAL A 180 -10.47 -25.10 4.27
CA VAL A 180 -9.73 -23.86 3.97
C VAL A 180 -10.01 -23.40 2.54
N ASP A 181 -9.89 -24.28 1.54
CA ASP A 181 -10.07 -23.93 0.13
C ASP A 181 -11.50 -23.43 -0.18
N SER A 182 -12.50 -23.82 0.63
CA SER A 182 -13.88 -23.38 0.45
C SER A 182 -14.17 -21.96 0.95
N VAL A 183 -13.33 -21.41 1.85
CA VAL A 183 -13.61 -20.14 2.53
C VAL A 183 -12.46 -19.14 2.49
N LYS A 184 -11.26 -19.53 2.08
CA LYS A 184 -10.08 -18.63 2.03
C LYS A 184 -10.34 -17.40 1.17
N ARG A 185 -9.72 -16.27 1.56
CA ARG A 185 -9.75 -15.01 0.83
C ARG A 185 -8.43 -14.78 0.09
N PRO A 186 -8.43 -14.01 -1.00
CA PRO A 186 -7.18 -13.61 -1.66
C PRO A 186 -6.23 -12.88 -0.72
N GLY A 187 -4.97 -13.30 -0.69
CA GLY A 187 -3.94 -12.67 0.15
C GLY A 187 -3.95 -13.05 1.63
N GLN A 188 -4.81 -13.98 2.05
CA GLN A 188 -4.90 -14.51 3.41
C GLN A 188 -3.88 -15.64 3.59
N ASP A 189 -3.18 -15.63 4.72
CA ASP A 189 -2.26 -16.72 5.07
C ASP A 189 -3.03 -17.96 5.49
N VAL A 190 -2.48 -19.12 5.15
CA VAL A 190 -3.16 -20.40 5.33
C VAL A 190 -2.19 -21.45 5.87
N PHE A 191 -2.59 -22.10 6.96
CA PHE A 191 -1.94 -23.32 7.46
C PHE A 191 -2.91 -24.51 7.34
N VAL A 192 -2.54 -25.46 6.49
CA VAL A 192 -3.39 -26.65 6.25
C VAL A 192 -3.02 -27.73 7.24
N GLU A 193 -3.77 -27.80 8.33
CA GLU A 193 -3.58 -28.80 9.39
C GLU A 193 -4.91 -29.04 10.13
N TYR A 194 -5.08 -30.21 10.72
CA TYR A 194 -6.26 -30.61 11.52
C TYR A 194 -5.90 -31.27 12.86
N ARG A 195 -4.61 -31.59 13.09
CA ARG A 195 -4.13 -32.16 14.33
C ARG A 195 -3.93 -31.05 15.37
N SER A 196 -4.56 -31.21 16.53
CA SER A 196 -4.63 -30.16 17.54
C SER A 196 -3.26 -29.71 18.04
N GLN A 197 -2.33 -30.66 18.25
CA GLN A 197 -0.99 -30.32 18.75
C GLN A 197 -0.19 -29.53 17.71
N GLU A 198 -0.19 -29.96 16.48
CA GLU A 198 0.52 -29.28 15.38
C GLU A 198 -0.01 -27.86 15.14
N ILE A 199 -1.34 -27.66 15.35
CA ILE A 199 -1.96 -26.33 15.28
C ILE A 199 -1.46 -25.46 16.43
N ARG A 200 -1.39 -26.00 17.66
CA ARG A 200 -0.87 -25.28 18.82
C ARG A 200 0.58 -24.88 18.61
N ASP A 201 1.43 -25.83 18.23
CA ASP A 201 2.85 -25.61 18.02
C ASP A 201 3.09 -24.56 16.92
N TYR A 202 2.26 -24.57 15.86
CA TYR A 202 2.34 -23.57 14.80
C TYR A 202 1.95 -22.18 15.30
N ILE A 203 0.87 -22.06 16.06
CA ILE A 203 0.43 -20.77 16.63
C ILE A 203 1.49 -20.19 17.56
N ASP A 204 2.06 -21.01 18.43
CA ASP A 204 3.11 -20.60 19.39
C ASP A 204 4.41 -20.17 18.67
N ALA A 205 4.72 -20.78 17.51
CA ALA A 205 5.87 -20.42 16.70
C ALA A 205 5.66 -19.16 15.82
N HIS A 206 4.42 -18.65 15.72
CA HIS A 206 4.08 -17.55 14.83
C HIS A 206 3.31 -16.42 15.56
N PRO A 207 4.01 -15.69 16.44
CA PRO A 207 3.39 -14.63 17.24
C PRO A 207 2.98 -13.38 16.44
N GLU A 208 3.24 -13.37 15.15
CA GLU A 208 2.84 -12.29 14.24
C GLU A 208 1.35 -12.24 13.92
N TYR A 209 0.60 -13.32 14.17
CA TYR A 209 -0.83 -13.40 13.89
C TYR A 209 -1.68 -13.02 15.11
N ASP A 210 -2.55 -12.02 14.97
CA ASP A 210 -3.47 -11.57 16.03
C ASP A 210 -4.82 -12.26 15.97
N ASN A 211 -5.36 -12.43 14.75
CA ASN A 211 -6.69 -12.99 14.51
C ASN A 211 -6.58 -14.30 13.74
N ILE A 212 -6.77 -15.41 14.42
CA ILE A 212 -6.65 -16.75 13.83
C ILE A 212 -8.04 -17.37 13.75
N VAL A 213 -8.42 -17.84 12.57
CA VAL A 213 -9.68 -18.59 12.40
C VAL A 213 -9.35 -20.04 12.07
N ILE A 214 -9.85 -20.95 12.91
CA ILE A 214 -9.72 -22.40 12.68
C ILE A 214 -11.04 -22.92 12.17
N VAL A 215 -11.06 -23.36 10.91
CA VAL A 215 -12.28 -23.85 10.25
C VAL A 215 -12.44 -25.35 10.41
N LEU A 216 -13.64 -25.74 10.83
CA LEU A 216 -13.99 -27.13 11.12
C LEU A 216 -15.21 -27.54 10.29
N SER A 217 -15.31 -28.83 9.96
CA SER A 217 -16.49 -29.37 9.30
C SER A 217 -17.64 -29.54 10.32
N GLY A 218 -18.85 -29.24 9.90
CA GLY A 218 -20.04 -29.38 10.74
C GLY A 218 -20.21 -28.24 11.75
N ASP A 219 -20.99 -28.50 12.77
CA ASP A 219 -21.25 -27.63 13.90
C ASP A 219 -20.21 -27.89 14.99
N VAL A 220 -19.50 -26.84 15.44
CA VAL A 220 -18.49 -26.91 16.50
C VAL A 220 -19.04 -27.43 17.84
N GLY A 221 -20.34 -27.28 18.07
CA GLY A 221 -21.00 -27.73 19.31
C GLY A 221 -21.37 -29.20 19.32
N PHE A 222 -21.45 -29.87 18.18
CA PHE A 222 -22.10 -31.19 18.11
C PHE A 222 -21.17 -32.36 17.77
N TYR A 223 -20.24 -32.20 16.81
CA TYR A 223 -19.31 -33.27 16.43
C TYR A 223 -17.95 -32.65 16.12
N SER A 224 -17.04 -32.65 17.07
CA SER A 224 -15.93 -31.88 16.66
C SER A 224 -14.60 -32.27 17.26
N GLY A 225 -13.64 -32.24 16.40
CA GLY A 225 -12.26 -31.97 16.78
C GLY A 225 -12.12 -30.66 17.58
N ALA A 226 -13.17 -29.82 17.65
CA ALA A 226 -13.20 -28.58 18.40
C ALA A 226 -12.98 -28.81 19.91
N ARG A 227 -13.58 -29.84 20.50
CA ARG A 227 -13.38 -30.15 21.91
C ARG A 227 -11.92 -30.47 22.21
N LYS A 228 -11.33 -31.39 21.43
CA LYS A 228 -9.92 -31.76 21.58
C LYS A 228 -8.98 -30.58 21.31
N LEU A 229 -9.34 -29.73 20.35
CA LEU A 229 -8.57 -28.55 20.02
C LEU A 229 -8.65 -27.51 21.16
N LEU A 230 -9.83 -27.28 21.75
CA LEU A 230 -9.99 -26.41 22.91
C LEU A 230 -9.18 -26.91 24.12
N GLU A 231 -9.21 -28.23 24.39
CA GLU A 231 -8.41 -28.84 25.46
C GLU A 231 -6.91 -28.56 25.27
N VAL A 232 -6.41 -28.56 24.04
CA VAL A 232 -5.00 -28.27 23.72
C VAL A 232 -4.71 -26.76 23.76
N LEU A 233 -5.59 -25.93 23.21
CA LEU A 233 -5.37 -24.48 23.14
C LEU A 233 -5.53 -23.75 24.48
N CYS A 234 -6.34 -24.31 25.42
CA CYS A 234 -6.58 -23.73 26.75
C CYS A 234 -5.66 -24.34 27.84
N GLN A 235 -4.69 -25.15 27.51
CA GLN A 235 -3.65 -25.57 28.44
C GLN A 235 -2.67 -24.42 28.58
N ASP A 236 -2.58 -23.84 29.81
CA ASP A 236 -1.62 -22.78 30.20
C ASP A 236 -0.18 -23.30 30.23
#